data_a6c7dc30d0991c03b5fae2d27f11854d
#
_entry.id   a6c7dc30d0991c03b5fae2d27f11854d
#
_cell.length_a   1.000
_cell.length_b   1.000
_cell.length_c   1.000
_cell.angle_alpha   90.00
_cell.angle_beta   90.00
_cell.angle_gamma   90.00
#
_symmetry.space_group_name_H-M   'P 1'
#
loop_
_entity.id
_entity.type
_entity.pdbx_description
1 polymer ?
#
loop_
_entity_poly.entity_id
_entity_poly.type
_entity_poly.pdbx_seq_one_letter_code
_entity_poly.pdbx_strand_id
1 'polypeptide(L)'
;MAGLIGIYNENDFYSHHYLTEVFSNDIRSVMEGWQQSETEAREYEKQQRALDREPEQGFRAPQTLLASYAGLFFKQLNEHSREKDITLRLNQQRNRWKKIMSVLGYQLAPSHIELDSGLQLPVLANYTDSAKQPFLWVVEAHDKFDEDNQDPLALPLLAEQLPKAVLQDDELKRKHRAALIKKDKGAGALSWQDLISKQLLTQENPPRWIILLGNRQALLIDRTKWAQNRLIRFDFAEILGRKEIDTLKATAALLHKNSVMPESGQPLLDNLDENSHKHAFGVSEDLKYALREAIELLGNEATQYLIKAGKANYTGDGAIKPEQLSLECLRYMYRMLFLFYIEARPELDYAPLKSMTYLKGYSLETLRDLEMVPLYSEADKNGHYLHDSLNLLFRLIHNGYKPKQAMDTASLDTFVITQLDSHLFDPKRTPTLNKVVFNNQTLQHIIQLMSLSRTKSGKRSRRGRISYAQLGINQLGAVYEALLSYRGFFAHQDLYEVKKKGETPTELETGYFVTADQFEQYSEDERVTYTVYEGGEKKT
;
A
#
# COMPACT_ATOMS: atom_id res chain seq x y z
N MET A 1 9.31 4.33 11.93
CA MET A 1 8.44 4.05 13.11
C MET A 1 8.11 2.56 13.14
N ALA A 2 8.02 1.96 14.32
CA ALA A 2 7.47 0.61 14.44
C ALA A 2 6.03 0.63 13.88
N GLY A 3 5.64 -0.41 13.12
CA GLY A 3 4.30 -0.47 12.53
C GLY A 3 3.20 -0.36 13.59
N LEU A 4 2.00 0.05 13.18
CA LEU A 4 0.81 0.17 14.06
C LEU A 4 0.38 -1.23 14.52
N ILE A 5 0.94 -1.72 15.61
CA ILE A 5 0.77 -3.10 16.09
C ILE A 5 -0.70 -3.35 16.47
N GLY A 6 -1.28 -4.40 15.90
CA GLY A 6 -2.70 -4.74 16.05
C GLY A 6 -3.62 -4.07 15.01
N ILE A 7 -3.07 -3.24 14.10
CA ILE A 7 -3.79 -2.75 12.93
C ILE A 7 -3.17 -3.39 11.70
N TYR A 8 -3.96 -4.18 10.99
CA TYR A 8 -3.53 -4.91 9.79
C TYR A 8 -4.19 -4.30 8.55
N ASN A 9 -3.35 -3.79 7.66
CA ASN A 9 -3.73 -3.18 6.39
C ASN A 9 -3.75 -4.25 5.29
N GLU A 10 -4.88 -4.93 5.14
CA GLU A 10 -4.99 -6.06 4.21
C GLU A 10 -5.06 -5.56 2.76
N ASN A 11 -4.18 -6.09 1.92
CA ASN A 11 -4.07 -5.81 0.49
C ASN A 11 -3.95 -4.31 0.13
N ASP A 12 -3.27 -3.54 0.99
CA ASP A 12 -3.08 -2.10 0.79
C ASP A 12 -4.41 -1.32 0.71
N PHE A 13 -5.24 -1.41 1.75
CA PHE A 13 -6.42 -0.55 1.88
C PHE A 13 -6.03 0.93 1.78
N TYR A 14 -4.96 1.33 2.50
CA TYR A 14 -4.13 2.49 2.22
C TYR A 14 -2.73 2.00 1.86
N SER A 15 -1.91 2.78 1.15
CA SER A 15 -0.54 2.35 0.89
C SER A 15 0.23 2.17 2.22
N HIS A 16 1.05 1.12 2.32
CA HIS A 16 1.80 0.83 3.55
C HIS A 16 2.64 2.02 4.01
N HIS A 17 3.37 2.64 3.08
CA HIS A 17 4.15 3.85 3.39
C HIS A 17 3.28 4.99 3.92
N TYR A 18 2.10 5.20 3.33
CA TYR A 18 1.20 6.24 3.80
C TYR A 18 0.86 6.06 5.27
N LEU A 19 0.52 4.84 5.69
CA LEU A 19 0.19 4.54 7.09
C LEU A 19 1.39 4.71 8.02
N THR A 20 2.63 4.42 7.57
CA THR A 20 3.82 4.49 8.44
C THR A 20 4.43 5.87 8.53
N GLU A 21 4.41 6.67 7.46
CA GLU A 21 5.17 7.92 7.39
C GLU A 21 4.29 9.18 7.30
N VAL A 22 3.12 9.11 6.68
CA VAL A 22 2.29 10.28 6.36
C VAL A 22 1.06 10.38 7.26
N PHE A 23 0.40 9.27 7.51
CA PHE A 23 -0.87 9.16 8.21
C PHE A 23 -0.93 9.94 9.53
N SER A 24 0.14 9.85 10.35
CA SER A 24 0.22 10.57 11.64
C SER A 24 0.12 12.09 11.49
N ASN A 25 0.58 12.64 10.37
CA ASN A 25 0.47 14.07 10.08
C ASN A 25 -0.96 14.43 9.65
N ASP A 26 -1.60 13.59 8.85
CA ASP A 26 -2.93 13.84 8.30
C ASP A 26 -4.03 13.74 9.36
N ILE A 27 -3.84 12.92 10.39
CA ILE A 27 -4.77 12.84 11.54
C ILE A 27 -4.47 13.86 12.64
N ARG A 28 -3.38 14.62 12.54
CA ARG A 28 -2.90 15.52 13.61
C ARG A 28 -3.97 16.50 14.06
N SER A 29 -4.65 17.17 13.14
CA SER A 29 -5.66 18.17 13.47
C SER A 29 -6.84 17.57 14.26
N VAL A 30 -7.25 16.36 13.93
CA VAL A 30 -8.31 15.64 14.67
C VAL A 30 -7.82 15.28 16.07
N MET A 31 -6.58 14.81 16.20
CA MET A 31 -5.98 14.47 17.50
C MET A 31 -5.82 15.70 18.40
N GLU A 32 -5.35 16.80 17.84
CA GLU A 32 -5.22 18.09 18.56
C GLU A 32 -6.59 18.61 19.02
N GLY A 33 -7.62 18.54 18.16
CA GLY A 33 -8.97 18.91 18.52
C GLY A 33 -9.54 18.08 19.68
N TRP A 34 -9.36 16.76 19.67
CA TRP A 34 -9.79 15.92 20.78
C TRP A 34 -8.98 16.18 22.07
N GLN A 35 -7.68 16.42 21.95
CA GLN A 35 -6.83 16.72 23.10
C GLN A 35 -7.19 18.08 23.73
N GLN A 36 -7.46 19.08 22.90
CA GLN A 36 -7.90 20.39 23.38
C GLN A 36 -9.24 20.28 24.12
N SER A 37 -10.24 19.63 23.53
CA SER A 37 -11.54 19.41 24.16
C SER A 37 -11.45 18.64 25.48
N GLU A 38 -10.55 17.64 25.55
CA GLU A 38 -10.30 16.92 26.81
C GLU A 38 -9.64 17.82 27.88
N THR A 39 -8.69 18.67 27.47
CA THR A 39 -8.00 19.59 28.38
C THR A 39 -8.98 20.61 28.94
N GLU A 40 -9.80 21.24 28.09
CA GLU A 40 -10.84 22.17 28.50
C GLU A 40 -11.85 21.56 29.47
N ALA A 41 -12.29 20.33 29.17
CA ALA A 41 -13.20 19.60 30.06
C ALA A 41 -12.57 19.29 31.43
N ARG A 42 -11.29 18.89 31.47
CA ARG A 42 -10.57 18.64 32.72
C ARG A 42 -10.34 19.91 33.53
N GLU A 43 -10.05 21.03 32.87
CA GLU A 43 -9.91 22.33 33.53
C GLU A 43 -11.23 22.80 34.13
N TYR A 44 -12.33 22.66 33.38
CA TYR A 44 -13.67 22.94 33.88
C TYR A 44 -14.01 22.09 35.11
N GLU A 45 -13.77 20.79 35.06
CA GLU A 45 -13.99 19.88 36.20
C GLU A 45 -13.17 20.30 37.44
N LYS A 46 -11.90 20.67 37.22
CA LYS A 46 -11.01 21.15 38.28
C LYS A 46 -11.56 22.43 38.92
N GLN A 47 -12.05 23.38 38.12
CA GLN A 47 -12.67 24.62 38.60
C GLN A 47 -13.95 24.34 39.40
N GLN A 48 -14.80 23.42 38.94
CA GLN A 48 -16.02 23.06 39.66
C GLN A 48 -15.73 22.41 41.01
N ARG A 49 -14.73 21.51 41.08
CA ARG A 49 -14.28 20.90 42.35
C ARG A 49 -13.68 21.94 43.32
N ALA A 50 -13.00 22.94 42.81
CA ALA A 50 -12.47 24.05 43.64
C ALA A 50 -13.60 24.93 44.21
N LEU A 51 -14.79 24.85 43.66
CA LEU A 51 -16.03 25.49 44.12
C LEU A 51 -16.91 24.56 44.98
N ASP A 52 -16.40 23.43 45.45
CA ASP A 52 -17.12 22.37 46.16
C ASP A 52 -18.35 21.82 45.40
N ARG A 53 -18.28 21.84 44.05
CA ARG A 53 -19.31 21.25 43.19
C ARG A 53 -18.80 19.93 42.61
N GLU A 54 -19.66 18.90 42.59
CA GLU A 54 -19.36 17.67 41.85
C GLU A 54 -19.65 17.87 40.36
N PRO A 55 -18.63 17.97 39.49
CA PRO A 55 -18.85 18.10 38.06
C PRO A 55 -19.27 16.78 37.45
N GLU A 56 -20.15 16.81 36.45
CA GLU A 56 -20.31 15.71 35.54
C GLU A 56 -19.01 15.45 34.78
N GLN A 57 -18.73 14.19 34.43
CA GLN A 57 -17.56 13.85 33.65
C GLN A 57 -17.68 14.46 32.25
N GLY A 58 -16.79 15.42 31.96
CA GLY A 58 -16.71 16.07 30.67
C GLY A 58 -16.11 15.15 29.58
N PHE A 59 -15.90 15.73 28.41
CA PHE A 59 -15.32 15.04 27.25
C PHE A 59 -13.99 14.37 27.59
N ARG A 60 -13.78 13.16 27.06
CA ARG A 60 -12.50 12.44 27.04
C ARG A 60 -12.22 11.99 25.62
N ALA A 61 -10.99 12.16 25.20
CA ALA A 61 -10.56 11.76 23.87
C ALA A 61 -10.73 10.23 23.67
N PRO A 62 -11.19 9.78 22.50
CA PRO A 62 -11.46 8.36 22.26
C PRO A 62 -10.28 7.45 22.56
N GLN A 63 -9.05 7.83 22.21
CA GLN A 63 -7.83 7.06 22.52
C GLN A 63 -7.60 6.92 24.04
N THR A 64 -7.90 7.95 24.82
CA THR A 64 -7.81 7.93 26.28
C THR A 64 -8.82 6.97 26.88
N LEU A 65 -10.05 6.98 26.39
CA LEU A 65 -11.12 6.07 26.84
C LEU A 65 -10.82 4.63 26.46
N LEU A 66 -10.34 4.37 25.24
CA LEU A 66 -9.93 3.02 24.80
C LEU A 66 -8.85 2.46 25.73
N ALA A 67 -7.81 3.25 26.04
CA ALA A 67 -6.74 2.84 26.94
C ALA A 67 -7.27 2.49 28.34
N SER A 68 -8.22 3.27 28.85
CA SER A 68 -8.81 3.04 30.17
C SER A 68 -9.68 1.79 30.23
N TYR A 69 -10.31 1.43 29.11
CA TYR A 69 -11.21 0.27 29.01
C TYR A 69 -10.46 -1.07 28.94
N ALA A 70 -9.16 -1.10 28.69
CA ALA A 70 -8.38 -2.32 28.46
C ALA A 70 -8.55 -3.39 29.55
N GLY A 71 -8.49 -3.00 30.83
CA GLY A 71 -8.65 -3.94 31.96
C GLY A 71 -10.01 -4.65 31.94
N LEU A 72 -11.09 -3.89 31.68
CA LEU A 72 -12.43 -4.44 31.59
C LEU A 72 -12.60 -5.33 30.35
N PHE A 73 -12.01 -4.95 29.21
CA PHE A 73 -12.00 -5.74 27.99
C PHE A 73 -11.44 -7.14 28.23
N PHE A 74 -10.25 -7.25 28.81
CA PHE A 74 -9.63 -8.56 29.09
C PHE A 74 -10.40 -9.39 30.12
N LYS A 75 -10.96 -8.74 31.14
CA LYS A 75 -11.85 -9.43 32.09
C LYS A 75 -13.05 -10.06 31.37
N GLN A 76 -13.75 -9.28 30.55
CA GLN A 76 -14.90 -9.75 29.79
C GLN A 76 -14.53 -10.80 28.73
N LEU A 77 -13.33 -10.70 28.14
CA LEU A 77 -12.83 -11.71 27.20
C LEU A 77 -12.60 -13.06 27.89
N ASN A 78 -12.03 -13.05 29.10
CA ASN A 78 -11.83 -14.26 29.89
C ASN A 78 -13.14 -14.87 30.39
N GLU A 79 -14.14 -14.05 30.74
CA GLU A 79 -15.47 -14.53 31.09
C GLU A 79 -16.15 -15.19 29.87
N HIS A 80 -16.04 -14.58 28.70
CA HIS A 80 -16.56 -15.12 27.44
C HIS A 80 -15.92 -16.46 27.04
N SER A 81 -14.63 -16.63 27.22
CA SER A 81 -13.92 -17.88 26.85
C SER A 81 -14.36 -19.08 27.72
N ARG A 82 -14.88 -18.83 28.92
CA ARG A 82 -15.34 -19.86 29.87
C ARG A 82 -16.83 -20.19 29.71
N GLU A 83 -17.58 -19.33 29.03
CA GLU A 83 -19.01 -19.50 28.85
C GLU A 83 -19.29 -20.58 27.79
N LYS A 84 -20.23 -21.49 28.10
CA LYS A 84 -20.65 -22.59 27.20
C LYS A 84 -22.00 -22.36 26.55
N ASP A 85 -22.82 -21.50 27.14
CA ASP A 85 -24.11 -21.15 26.55
C ASP A 85 -23.93 -20.14 25.43
N ILE A 86 -24.39 -20.50 24.23
CA ILE A 86 -24.20 -19.67 23.03
C ILE A 86 -24.95 -18.33 23.14
N THR A 87 -26.11 -18.31 23.74
CA THR A 87 -26.92 -17.09 23.90
C THR A 87 -26.23 -16.13 24.87
N LEU A 88 -25.66 -16.66 25.94
CA LEU A 88 -24.86 -15.85 26.88
C LEU A 88 -23.60 -15.34 26.25
N ARG A 89 -22.88 -16.16 25.45
CA ARG A 89 -21.70 -15.71 24.68
C ARG A 89 -22.03 -14.56 23.74
N LEU A 90 -23.12 -14.66 22.98
CA LEU A 90 -23.60 -13.60 22.10
C LEU A 90 -23.80 -12.29 22.88
N ASN A 91 -24.51 -12.36 24.01
CA ASN A 91 -24.78 -11.19 24.84
C ASN A 91 -23.49 -10.59 25.46
N GLN A 92 -22.57 -11.43 25.91
CA GLN A 92 -21.28 -10.97 26.45
C GLN A 92 -20.44 -10.27 25.39
N GLN A 93 -20.38 -10.80 24.15
CA GLN A 93 -19.68 -10.15 23.05
C GLN A 93 -20.32 -8.80 22.70
N ARG A 94 -21.65 -8.74 22.60
CA ARG A 94 -22.41 -7.49 22.36
C ARG A 94 -22.15 -6.44 23.44
N ASN A 95 -22.16 -6.83 24.70
CA ASN A 95 -21.90 -5.91 25.83
C ASN A 95 -20.48 -5.35 25.81
N ARG A 96 -19.49 -6.18 25.44
CA ARG A 96 -18.10 -5.76 25.27
C ARG A 96 -17.97 -4.74 24.14
N TRP A 97 -18.52 -5.05 22.97
CA TRP A 97 -18.49 -4.16 21.82
C TRP A 97 -19.32 -2.89 22.02
N LYS A 98 -20.43 -2.97 22.73
CA LYS A 98 -21.26 -1.79 23.05
C LYS A 98 -20.43 -0.68 23.70
N LYS A 99 -19.54 -1.04 24.61
CA LYS A 99 -18.64 -0.07 25.28
C LYS A 99 -17.62 0.53 24.32
N ILE A 100 -16.90 -0.31 23.57
CA ILE A 100 -15.89 0.15 22.60
C ILE A 100 -16.54 1.03 21.54
N MET A 101 -17.64 0.59 20.96
CA MET A 101 -18.34 1.32 19.92
C MET A 101 -18.93 2.64 20.43
N SER A 102 -19.38 2.69 21.68
CA SER A 102 -19.80 3.95 22.32
C SER A 102 -18.65 4.96 22.44
N VAL A 103 -17.44 4.50 22.81
CA VAL A 103 -16.23 5.34 22.83
C VAL A 103 -15.90 5.87 21.45
N LEU A 104 -16.14 5.08 20.40
CA LEU A 104 -15.94 5.46 18.99
C LEU A 104 -17.13 6.23 18.40
N GLY A 105 -18.09 6.66 19.21
CA GLY A 105 -19.22 7.49 18.78
C GLY A 105 -20.41 6.73 18.17
N TYR A 106 -20.41 5.40 18.23
CA TYR A 106 -21.52 4.58 17.73
C TYR A 106 -22.51 4.20 18.84
N GLN A 107 -23.79 4.18 18.50
CA GLN A 107 -24.84 3.64 19.35
C GLN A 107 -25.31 2.30 18.77
N LEU A 108 -25.05 1.22 19.49
CA LEU A 108 -25.51 -0.10 19.09
C LEU A 108 -26.96 -0.30 19.53
N ALA A 109 -27.83 -0.52 18.57
CA ALA A 109 -29.24 -0.85 18.73
C ALA A 109 -29.56 -2.09 17.87
N PRO A 110 -29.38 -3.32 18.41
CA PRO A 110 -29.56 -4.55 17.66
C PRO A 110 -30.93 -4.62 17.00
N SER A 111 -30.95 -4.87 15.71
CA SER A 111 -32.14 -4.98 14.87
C SER A 111 -31.91 -5.98 13.74
N HIS A 112 -32.83 -6.10 12.81
CA HIS A 112 -32.72 -6.95 11.64
C HIS A 112 -33.09 -6.15 10.40
N ILE A 113 -32.36 -6.39 9.30
CA ILE A 113 -32.62 -5.79 7.98
C ILE A 113 -33.03 -6.92 7.06
N GLU A 114 -34.15 -6.75 6.36
CA GLU A 114 -34.56 -7.65 5.31
C GLU A 114 -33.77 -7.34 4.03
N LEU A 115 -33.01 -8.32 3.55
CA LEU A 115 -32.28 -8.23 2.30
C LEU A 115 -33.18 -8.57 1.10
N ASP A 116 -32.79 -8.16 -0.12
CA ASP A 116 -33.53 -8.47 -1.36
C ASP A 116 -33.74 -9.97 -1.56
N SER A 117 -32.91 -10.81 -0.97
CA SER A 117 -33.05 -12.26 -0.94
C SER A 117 -34.12 -12.77 0.05
N GLY A 118 -34.74 -11.89 0.84
CA GLY A 118 -35.64 -12.24 1.94
C GLY A 118 -34.93 -12.72 3.22
N LEU A 119 -33.60 -12.64 3.27
CA LEU A 119 -32.82 -12.96 4.48
C LEU A 119 -32.97 -11.83 5.49
N GLN A 120 -33.34 -12.16 6.72
CA GLN A 120 -33.37 -11.23 7.86
C GLN A 120 -31.96 -11.16 8.46
N LEU A 121 -31.14 -10.18 8.00
CA LEU A 121 -29.77 -9.99 8.46
C LEU A 121 -29.74 -9.34 9.84
N PRO A 122 -29.12 -9.95 10.87
CA PRO A 122 -28.93 -9.30 12.16
C PRO A 122 -27.86 -8.19 12.04
N VAL A 123 -28.23 -6.99 12.49
CA VAL A 123 -27.31 -5.84 12.55
C VAL A 123 -27.30 -5.27 13.95
N LEU A 124 -26.15 -4.83 14.41
CA LEU A 124 -25.99 -4.12 15.68
C LEU A 124 -26.28 -2.63 15.56
N ALA A 125 -26.07 -2.06 14.37
CA ALA A 125 -26.45 -0.70 14.05
C ALA A 125 -26.63 -0.54 12.54
N ASN A 126 -27.53 0.32 12.13
CA ASN A 126 -27.78 0.73 10.76
C ASN A 126 -27.82 2.25 10.71
N TYR A 127 -26.86 2.85 10.00
CA TYR A 127 -26.80 4.28 9.77
C TYR A 127 -27.09 4.57 8.31
N THR A 128 -27.89 5.61 8.08
CA THR A 128 -28.25 6.08 6.74
C THR A 128 -27.60 7.43 6.46
N ASP A 129 -27.39 7.74 5.19
CA ASP A 129 -26.95 9.05 4.74
C ASP A 129 -28.08 10.10 4.81
N SER A 130 -27.79 11.31 4.34
CA SER A 130 -28.76 12.42 4.26
C SER A 130 -29.95 12.13 3.34
N ALA A 131 -29.80 11.23 2.37
CA ALA A 131 -30.85 10.75 1.48
C ALA A 131 -31.62 9.55 2.04
N LYS A 132 -31.36 9.17 3.30
CA LYS A 132 -31.91 7.97 3.99
C LYS A 132 -31.53 6.65 3.32
N GLN A 133 -30.45 6.63 2.51
CA GLN A 133 -29.93 5.39 1.96
C GLN A 133 -28.98 4.71 2.95
N PRO A 134 -28.88 3.37 2.94
CA PRO A 134 -27.94 2.64 3.78
C PRO A 134 -26.51 3.14 3.57
N PHE A 135 -25.82 3.54 4.62
CA PHE A 135 -24.48 4.07 4.54
C PHE A 135 -23.45 3.23 5.30
N LEU A 136 -23.77 2.87 6.55
CA LEU A 136 -22.89 2.08 7.39
C LEU A 136 -23.69 1.06 8.19
N TRP A 137 -23.31 -0.21 8.07
CA TRP A 137 -23.83 -1.30 8.87
C TRP A 137 -22.77 -1.83 9.83
N VAL A 138 -23.19 -2.06 11.09
CA VAL A 138 -22.36 -2.77 12.08
C VAL A 138 -22.96 -4.15 12.26
N VAL A 139 -22.19 -5.18 11.96
CA VAL A 139 -22.60 -6.59 12.03
C VAL A 139 -21.64 -7.37 12.91
N GLU A 140 -22.00 -8.59 13.32
CA GLU A 140 -21.23 -9.39 14.26
C GLU A 140 -21.03 -10.83 13.78
N ALA A 141 -19.81 -11.33 13.93
CA ALA A 141 -19.44 -12.73 13.76
C ALA A 141 -19.09 -13.34 15.13
N HIS A 142 -19.39 -14.62 15.34
CA HIS A 142 -19.16 -15.29 16.59
C HIS A 142 -18.29 -16.53 16.40
N ASP A 143 -17.25 -16.68 17.25
CA ASP A 143 -16.38 -17.83 17.27
C ASP A 143 -17.15 -19.12 17.58
N LYS A 144 -16.74 -20.23 16.94
CA LYS A 144 -17.18 -21.55 17.33
C LYS A 144 -16.56 -21.93 18.69
N PHE A 145 -17.23 -22.86 19.38
CA PHE A 145 -16.89 -23.18 20.78
C PHE A 145 -15.45 -23.67 21.01
N ASP A 146 -14.85 -24.34 20.04
CA ASP A 146 -13.60 -25.10 20.25
C ASP A 146 -12.34 -24.36 19.75
N GLU A 147 -12.47 -23.17 19.16
CA GLU A 147 -11.36 -22.43 18.60
C GLU A 147 -11.44 -20.95 19.02
N ASP A 148 -10.40 -20.46 19.67
CA ASP A 148 -10.27 -19.05 20.03
C ASP A 148 -9.69 -18.22 18.87
N ASN A 149 -10.20 -16.99 18.70
CA ASN A 149 -9.69 -15.98 17.77
C ASN A 149 -9.72 -16.40 16.28
N GLN A 150 -10.85 -16.95 15.86
CA GLN A 150 -11.06 -17.27 14.44
C GLN A 150 -11.19 -15.99 13.61
N ASP A 151 -10.87 -16.11 12.31
CA ASP A 151 -11.09 -15.00 11.38
C ASP A 151 -12.60 -14.72 11.23
N PRO A 152 -13.08 -13.52 11.59
CA PRO A 152 -14.50 -13.17 11.49
C PRO A 152 -15.10 -13.39 10.09
N LEU A 153 -14.30 -13.23 9.02
CA LEU A 153 -14.76 -13.45 7.65
C LEU A 153 -15.03 -14.92 7.33
N ALA A 154 -14.32 -15.84 7.98
CA ALA A 154 -14.47 -17.27 7.78
C ALA A 154 -15.67 -17.87 8.54
N LEU A 155 -16.18 -17.16 9.54
CA LEU A 155 -17.26 -17.63 10.39
C LEU A 155 -18.62 -17.58 9.67
N PRO A 156 -19.52 -18.55 9.94
CA PRO A 156 -20.90 -18.51 9.44
C PRO A 156 -21.79 -17.61 10.31
N LEU A 157 -22.91 -17.17 9.76
CA LEU A 157 -23.99 -16.60 10.53
C LEU A 157 -24.68 -17.71 11.34
N LEU A 158 -24.81 -17.52 12.65
CA LEU A 158 -25.43 -18.48 13.55
C LEU A 158 -26.98 -18.35 13.56
N ALA A 159 -27.66 -19.45 13.74
CA ALA A 159 -29.12 -19.46 13.84
C ALA A 159 -29.62 -18.61 15.02
N GLU A 160 -28.90 -18.60 16.13
CA GLU A 160 -29.21 -17.86 17.34
C GLU A 160 -29.13 -16.33 17.17
N GLN A 161 -28.54 -15.86 16.10
CA GLN A 161 -28.51 -14.43 15.72
C GLN A 161 -29.76 -14.00 14.97
N LEU A 162 -30.57 -14.96 14.46
CA LEU A 162 -31.78 -14.68 13.69
C LEU A 162 -32.94 -14.26 14.61
N PRO A 163 -33.95 -13.53 14.09
CA PRO A 163 -35.14 -13.17 14.84
C PRO A 163 -35.85 -14.39 15.36
N LYS A 164 -36.40 -14.29 16.59
CA LYS A 164 -37.22 -15.37 17.18
C LYS A 164 -38.38 -15.77 16.27
N ALA A 165 -39.00 -14.81 15.58
CA ALA A 165 -40.09 -15.06 14.63
C ALA A 165 -39.65 -16.01 13.50
N VAL A 166 -38.42 -15.85 12.98
CA VAL A 166 -37.84 -16.74 11.96
C VAL A 166 -37.59 -18.14 12.52
N LEU A 167 -37.14 -18.23 13.78
CA LEU A 167 -36.84 -19.51 14.43
C LEU A 167 -38.09 -20.31 14.79
N GLN A 168 -39.24 -19.64 14.91
CA GLN A 168 -40.55 -20.26 15.26
C GLN A 168 -41.38 -20.64 14.03
N ASP A 169 -41.09 -20.06 12.87
CA ASP A 169 -41.78 -20.34 11.61
C ASP A 169 -40.95 -21.29 10.73
N ASP A 170 -41.46 -22.49 10.49
CA ASP A 170 -40.74 -23.53 9.74
C ASP A 170 -40.51 -23.16 8.26
N GLU A 171 -41.40 -22.36 7.65
CA GLU A 171 -41.26 -21.91 6.28
C GLU A 171 -40.17 -20.81 6.17
N LEU A 172 -40.20 -19.81 7.05
CA LEU A 172 -39.20 -18.78 7.16
C LEU A 172 -37.82 -19.37 7.49
N LYS A 173 -37.78 -20.29 8.44
CA LYS A 173 -36.56 -21.02 8.81
C LYS A 173 -35.95 -21.78 7.62
N ARG A 174 -36.80 -22.44 6.82
CA ARG A 174 -36.36 -23.14 5.61
C ARG A 174 -35.85 -22.20 4.55
N LYS A 175 -36.51 -21.05 4.30
CA LYS A 175 -36.06 -19.99 3.38
C LYS A 175 -34.72 -19.43 3.81
N HIS A 176 -34.52 -19.06 5.08
CA HIS A 176 -33.26 -18.56 5.61
C HIS A 176 -32.16 -19.61 5.50
N ARG A 177 -32.45 -20.85 5.84
CA ARG A 177 -31.46 -21.94 5.69
C ARG A 177 -31.05 -22.13 4.23
N ALA A 178 -31.98 -22.05 3.29
CA ALA A 178 -31.68 -22.14 1.86
C ALA A 178 -30.82 -20.97 1.36
N ALA A 179 -31.05 -19.75 1.88
CA ALA A 179 -30.26 -18.57 1.55
C ALA A 179 -28.83 -18.59 2.14
N LEU A 180 -28.64 -19.34 3.25
CA LEU A 180 -27.36 -19.43 3.97
C LEU A 180 -26.51 -20.64 3.58
N ILE A 181 -26.98 -21.54 2.71
CA ILE A 181 -26.23 -22.72 2.27
C ILE A 181 -25.53 -22.43 0.94
N LYS A 182 -24.27 -22.85 0.83
CA LYS A 182 -23.54 -22.83 -0.45
C LYS A 182 -24.25 -23.73 -1.46
N LYS A 183 -24.48 -23.22 -2.68
CA LYS A 183 -25.12 -23.98 -3.77
C LYS A 183 -24.17 -25.03 -4.39
N ASP A 184 -22.88 -24.98 -4.08
CA ASP A 184 -21.88 -25.92 -4.62
C ASP A 184 -21.77 -27.22 -3.82
N LYS A 185 -21.35 -28.30 -4.50
CA LYS A 185 -21.18 -29.64 -3.94
C LYS A 185 -20.13 -29.62 -2.80
N GLY A 186 -20.60 -29.51 -1.59
CA GLY A 186 -19.77 -29.42 -0.37
C GLY A 186 -20.47 -28.62 0.72
N ALA A 187 -21.79 -28.77 0.81
CA ALA A 187 -22.74 -28.02 1.59
C ALA A 187 -22.26 -27.59 2.99
N GLY A 188 -21.62 -26.43 3.08
CA GLY A 188 -21.38 -25.69 4.32
C GLY A 188 -22.23 -24.41 4.37
N ALA A 189 -22.40 -23.86 5.57
CA ALA A 189 -23.02 -22.54 5.73
C ALA A 189 -22.15 -21.46 5.05
N LEU A 190 -22.78 -20.40 4.50
CA LEU A 190 -22.06 -19.25 3.96
C LEU A 190 -21.26 -18.58 5.08
N SER A 191 -20.01 -18.29 4.81
CA SER A 191 -19.17 -17.46 5.67
C SER A 191 -19.57 -15.98 5.59
N TRP A 192 -19.14 -15.16 6.54
CA TRP A 192 -19.34 -13.71 6.46
C TRP A 192 -18.75 -13.11 5.18
N GLN A 193 -17.61 -13.62 4.71
CA GLN A 193 -17.03 -13.22 3.41
C GLN A 193 -17.99 -13.51 2.25
N ASP A 194 -18.61 -14.69 2.23
CA ASP A 194 -19.61 -15.05 1.22
C ASP A 194 -20.88 -14.20 1.35
N LEU A 195 -21.36 -13.97 2.59
CA LEU A 195 -22.53 -13.12 2.85
C LEU A 195 -22.31 -11.69 2.37
N ILE A 196 -21.19 -11.08 2.74
CA ILE A 196 -20.85 -9.73 2.31
C ILE A 196 -20.78 -9.67 0.77
N SER A 197 -20.09 -10.59 0.14
CA SER A 197 -19.87 -10.57 -1.32
C SER A 197 -21.15 -10.89 -2.12
N LYS A 198 -21.99 -11.82 -1.63
CA LYS A 198 -23.08 -12.40 -2.43
C LYS A 198 -24.47 -11.92 -2.02
N GLN A 199 -24.61 -11.33 -0.82
CA GLN A 199 -25.90 -10.94 -0.27
C GLN A 199 -25.96 -9.46 0.13
N LEU A 200 -24.91 -8.93 0.81
CA LEU A 200 -24.94 -7.56 1.32
C LEU A 200 -24.61 -6.53 0.24
N LEU A 201 -23.51 -6.73 -0.47
CA LEU A 201 -23.03 -5.78 -1.48
C LEU A 201 -23.71 -5.91 -2.85
N THR A 202 -24.56 -6.90 -3.02
CA THR A 202 -25.38 -7.12 -4.23
C THR A 202 -26.82 -6.60 -4.11
N GLN A 203 -27.16 -5.96 -2.98
CA GLN A 203 -28.45 -5.29 -2.79
C GLN A 203 -28.65 -4.16 -3.80
N GLU A 204 -29.87 -3.77 -4.09
CA GLU A 204 -30.19 -2.59 -4.90
C GLU A 204 -29.54 -1.32 -4.32
N ASN A 205 -29.61 -1.17 -2.98
CA ASN A 205 -28.97 -0.06 -2.23
C ASN A 205 -28.08 -0.61 -1.10
N PRO A 206 -26.86 -1.07 -1.43
CA PRO A 206 -25.96 -1.63 -0.41
C PRO A 206 -25.28 -0.51 0.39
N PRO A 207 -24.91 -0.77 1.68
CA PRO A 207 -24.16 0.20 2.46
C PRO A 207 -22.80 0.45 1.83
N ARG A 208 -22.26 1.66 2.02
CA ARG A 208 -20.88 1.95 1.64
C ARG A 208 -19.90 1.26 2.59
N TRP A 209 -20.17 1.33 3.88
CA TRP A 209 -19.29 0.83 4.92
C TRP A 209 -19.92 -0.34 5.68
N ILE A 210 -19.11 -1.33 6.01
CA ILE A 210 -19.45 -2.41 6.91
C ILE A 210 -18.38 -2.51 8.00
N ILE A 211 -18.80 -2.51 9.27
CA ILE A 211 -17.93 -2.87 10.39
C ILE A 211 -18.36 -4.25 10.86
N LEU A 212 -17.51 -5.24 10.65
CA LEU A 212 -17.72 -6.61 11.12
C LEU A 212 -16.98 -6.82 12.43
N LEU A 213 -17.73 -7.07 13.50
CA LEU A 213 -17.20 -7.28 14.85
C LEU A 213 -17.08 -8.78 15.14
N GLY A 214 -15.88 -9.27 15.34
CA GLY A 214 -15.59 -10.62 15.83
C GLY A 214 -15.43 -10.66 17.34
N ASN A 215 -14.87 -11.75 17.87
CA ASN A 215 -14.62 -11.88 19.31
C ASN A 215 -13.57 -10.87 19.81
N ARG A 216 -12.45 -10.72 19.11
CA ARG A 216 -11.34 -9.80 19.47
C ARG A 216 -11.08 -8.74 18.42
N GLN A 217 -11.62 -8.90 17.24
CA GLN A 217 -11.29 -8.15 16.05
C GLN A 217 -12.47 -7.33 15.56
N ALA A 218 -12.17 -6.15 15.01
CA ALA A 218 -13.10 -5.36 14.21
C ALA A 218 -12.50 -5.17 12.81
N LEU A 219 -13.30 -5.38 11.77
CA LEU A 219 -12.92 -5.20 10.39
C LEU A 219 -13.67 -4.01 9.81
N LEU A 220 -12.94 -3.06 9.24
CA LEU A 220 -13.49 -1.93 8.49
C LEU A 220 -13.44 -2.24 7.01
N ILE A 221 -14.60 -2.34 6.38
CA ILE A 221 -14.79 -2.76 5.00
C ILE A 221 -15.44 -1.62 4.22
N ASP A 222 -14.78 -1.18 3.14
CA ASP A 222 -15.33 -0.25 2.15
C ASP A 222 -15.80 -1.05 0.92
N ARG A 223 -17.07 -0.87 0.54
CA ARG A 223 -17.65 -1.50 -0.66
C ARG A 223 -16.81 -1.26 -1.92
N THR A 224 -16.24 -0.07 -2.07
CA THR A 224 -15.46 0.32 -3.26
C THR A 224 -14.14 -0.44 -3.38
N LYS A 225 -13.61 -0.94 -2.25
CA LYS A 225 -12.34 -1.66 -2.16
C LYS A 225 -12.49 -3.17 -1.97
N TRP A 226 -13.69 -3.62 -1.65
CA TRP A 226 -13.98 -5.02 -1.33
C TRP A 226 -13.65 -6.00 -2.45
N ALA A 227 -13.93 -5.64 -3.70
CA ALA A 227 -13.62 -6.49 -4.86
C ALA A 227 -12.10 -6.82 -4.99
N GLN A 228 -11.25 -6.01 -4.38
CA GLN A 228 -9.80 -6.20 -4.33
C GLN A 228 -9.35 -6.85 -3.01
N ASN A 229 -10.29 -7.35 -2.20
CA ASN A 229 -10.06 -7.90 -0.86
C ASN A 229 -9.31 -6.92 0.08
N ARG A 230 -9.53 -5.62 -0.07
CA ARG A 230 -8.90 -4.59 0.76
C ARG A 230 -9.78 -4.26 1.94
N LEU A 231 -9.22 -4.35 3.13
CA LEU A 231 -9.86 -3.97 4.39
C LEU A 231 -8.82 -3.59 5.44
N ILE A 232 -9.28 -2.97 6.53
CA ILE A 232 -8.45 -2.76 7.71
C ILE A 232 -8.99 -3.63 8.84
N ARG A 233 -8.10 -4.42 9.43
CA ARG A 233 -8.40 -5.27 10.58
C ARG A 233 -7.77 -4.68 11.83
N PHE A 234 -8.52 -4.58 12.90
CA PHE A 234 -8.10 -4.12 14.21
C PHE A 234 -8.18 -5.28 15.20
N ASP A 235 -7.06 -5.75 15.71
CA ASP A 235 -7.02 -6.72 16.80
C ASP A 235 -7.00 -5.98 18.14
N PHE A 236 -8.16 -5.89 18.77
CA PHE A 236 -8.32 -5.15 20.02
C PHE A 236 -7.61 -5.82 21.21
N ALA A 237 -7.32 -7.12 21.14
CA ALA A 237 -6.50 -7.75 22.16
C ALA A 237 -5.04 -7.28 22.10
N GLU A 238 -4.48 -7.13 20.91
CA GLU A 238 -3.13 -6.58 20.74
C GLU A 238 -3.11 -5.07 21.03
N ILE A 239 -4.04 -4.30 20.46
CA ILE A 239 -4.13 -2.84 20.63
C ILE A 239 -4.24 -2.46 22.11
N LEU A 240 -5.20 -3.07 22.82
CA LEU A 240 -5.46 -2.78 24.23
C LEU A 240 -4.45 -3.45 25.18
N GLY A 241 -3.82 -4.54 24.75
CA GLY A 241 -2.76 -5.20 25.52
C GLY A 241 -1.49 -4.39 25.58
N ARG A 242 -1.06 -3.81 24.46
CA ARG A 242 0.16 -3.00 24.37
C ARG A 242 -0.07 -1.54 24.76
N LYS A 243 -1.23 -0.98 24.48
CA LYS A 243 -1.60 0.42 24.76
C LYS A 243 -0.63 1.43 24.17
N GLU A 244 -0.06 1.13 23.01
CA GLU A 244 0.81 2.07 22.30
C GLU A 244 -0.01 3.30 21.87
N ILE A 245 0.49 4.48 22.20
CA ILE A 245 -0.25 5.75 22.00
C ILE A 245 -0.59 5.96 20.53
N ASP A 246 0.35 5.71 19.63
CA ASP A 246 0.16 5.94 18.20
C ASP A 246 -0.85 4.93 17.61
N THR A 247 -0.83 3.67 18.06
CA THR A 247 -1.83 2.68 17.66
C THR A 247 -3.23 3.02 18.19
N LEU A 248 -3.35 3.50 19.43
CA LEU A 248 -4.63 3.94 19.99
C LEU A 248 -5.19 5.16 19.25
N LYS A 249 -4.34 6.14 18.90
CA LYS A 249 -4.72 7.29 18.08
C LYS A 249 -5.18 6.85 16.70
N ALA A 250 -4.42 5.97 16.04
CA ALA A 250 -4.76 5.44 14.73
C ALA A 250 -6.09 4.67 14.76
N THR A 251 -6.29 3.81 15.77
CA THR A 251 -7.55 3.08 15.96
C THR A 251 -8.73 4.04 16.14
N ALA A 252 -8.58 5.06 16.99
CA ALA A 252 -9.60 6.08 17.18
C ALA A 252 -9.88 6.85 15.89
N ALA A 253 -8.83 7.34 15.19
CA ALA A 253 -9.00 8.10 13.96
C ALA A 253 -9.68 7.31 12.84
N LEU A 254 -9.32 6.03 12.66
CA LEU A 254 -9.83 5.21 11.57
C LEU A 254 -11.23 4.66 11.84
N LEU A 255 -11.58 4.37 13.11
CA LEU A 255 -12.85 3.75 13.46
C LEU A 255 -13.89 4.72 14.03
N HIS A 256 -13.53 5.97 14.38
CA HIS A 256 -14.51 6.89 14.95
C HIS A 256 -15.63 7.20 13.96
N LYS A 257 -16.88 7.24 14.45
CA LYS A 257 -18.06 7.51 13.62
C LYS A 257 -17.92 8.76 12.77
N ASN A 258 -17.43 9.86 13.34
CA ASN A 258 -17.26 11.11 12.60
C ASN A 258 -16.16 11.05 11.53
N SER A 259 -15.22 10.12 11.63
CA SER A 259 -14.22 9.88 10.58
C SER A 259 -14.82 9.16 9.37
N VAL A 260 -15.78 8.27 9.62
CA VAL A 260 -16.49 7.49 8.58
C VAL A 260 -17.68 8.27 8.04
N MET A 261 -18.46 8.89 8.94
CA MET A 261 -19.71 9.56 8.62
C MET A 261 -19.87 10.82 9.49
N PRO A 262 -19.21 11.93 9.14
CA PRO A 262 -19.36 13.19 9.85
C PRO A 262 -20.76 13.78 9.63
N GLU A 263 -21.22 14.62 10.57
CA GLU A 263 -22.49 15.36 10.44
C GLU A 263 -22.40 16.45 9.36
N SER A 264 -21.19 16.96 9.10
CA SER A 264 -20.93 17.97 8.07
C SER A 264 -19.51 17.82 7.54
N GLY A 265 -19.29 18.20 6.29
CA GLY A 265 -17.98 18.16 5.64
C GLY A 265 -17.65 16.79 5.01
N GLN A 266 -16.42 16.67 4.52
CA GLN A 266 -15.93 15.45 3.90
C GLN A 266 -15.44 14.47 4.97
N PRO A 267 -15.75 13.16 4.83
CA PRO A 267 -15.25 12.13 5.74
C PRO A 267 -13.72 12.12 5.80
N LEU A 268 -13.17 11.95 7.01
CA LEU A 268 -11.73 11.83 7.20
C LEU A 268 -11.17 10.68 6.36
N LEU A 269 -11.84 9.53 6.34
CA LEU A 269 -11.38 8.35 5.59
C LEU A 269 -11.26 8.62 4.09
N ASP A 270 -12.11 9.46 3.51
CA ASP A 270 -12.03 9.85 2.10
C ASP A 270 -10.82 10.76 1.85
N ASN A 271 -10.57 11.71 2.76
CA ASN A 271 -9.38 12.56 2.68
C ASN A 271 -8.08 11.75 2.79
N LEU A 272 -8.05 10.77 3.73
CA LEU A 272 -6.90 9.88 3.89
C LEU A 272 -6.69 9.02 2.63
N ASP A 273 -7.76 8.57 2.00
CA ASP A 273 -7.69 7.79 0.76
C ASP A 273 -7.15 8.63 -0.40
N GLU A 274 -7.67 9.82 -0.58
CA GLU A 274 -7.20 10.77 -1.59
C GLU A 274 -5.71 11.10 -1.40
N ASN A 275 -5.29 11.37 -0.16
CA ASN A 275 -3.89 11.67 0.16
C ASN A 275 -2.99 10.44 -0.08
N SER A 276 -3.43 9.24 0.31
CA SER A 276 -2.71 8.00 0.02
C SER A 276 -2.51 7.79 -1.48
N HIS A 277 -3.54 8.05 -2.29
CA HIS A 277 -3.45 7.97 -3.75
C HIS A 277 -2.54 9.05 -4.35
N LYS A 278 -2.62 10.30 -3.89
CA LYS A 278 -1.74 11.39 -4.37
C LYS A 278 -0.27 11.11 -4.11
N HIS A 279 0.07 10.56 -2.96
CA HIS A 279 1.45 10.17 -2.64
C HIS A 279 1.95 9.05 -3.55
N ALA A 280 1.17 8.00 -3.73
CA ALA A 280 1.52 6.88 -4.62
C ALA A 280 1.65 7.33 -6.09
N PHE A 281 0.76 8.23 -6.55
CA PHE A 281 0.81 8.79 -7.90
C PHE A 281 2.07 9.62 -8.15
N GLY A 282 2.46 10.49 -7.20
CA GLY A 282 3.66 11.32 -7.33
C GLY A 282 4.95 10.49 -7.48
N VAL A 283 5.07 9.41 -6.70
CA VAL A 283 6.22 8.47 -6.83
C VAL A 283 6.20 7.76 -8.19
N SER A 284 5.03 7.33 -8.65
CA SER A 284 4.87 6.68 -9.95
C SER A 284 5.29 7.58 -11.11
N GLU A 285 4.93 8.86 -11.08
CA GLU A 285 5.35 9.84 -12.08
C GLU A 285 6.87 10.07 -12.05
N ASP A 286 7.45 10.32 -10.87
CA ASP A 286 8.91 10.51 -10.73
C ASP A 286 9.69 9.30 -11.30
N LEU A 287 9.18 8.09 -11.07
CA LEU A 287 9.81 6.86 -11.59
C LEU A 287 9.70 6.72 -13.11
N LYS A 288 8.59 7.14 -13.73
CA LYS A 288 8.48 7.10 -15.20
C LYS A 288 9.55 7.95 -15.87
N TYR A 289 9.78 9.16 -15.36
CA TYR A 289 10.85 10.04 -15.85
C TYR A 289 12.25 9.45 -15.61
N ALA A 290 12.50 8.98 -14.39
CA ALA A 290 13.76 8.38 -14.01
C ALA A 290 14.13 7.16 -14.87
N LEU A 291 13.15 6.29 -15.15
CA LEU A 291 13.35 5.11 -15.97
C LEU A 291 13.58 5.47 -17.44
N ARG A 292 12.88 6.48 -17.98
CA ARG A 292 13.15 6.98 -19.34
C ARG A 292 14.60 7.42 -19.49
N GLU A 293 15.05 8.31 -18.61
CA GLU A 293 16.42 8.82 -18.62
C GLU A 293 17.46 7.69 -18.42
N ALA A 294 17.19 6.77 -17.49
CA ALA A 294 18.05 5.63 -17.24
C ALA A 294 18.17 4.67 -18.45
N ILE A 295 17.07 4.45 -19.19
CA ILE A 295 17.09 3.64 -20.43
C ILE A 295 17.96 4.30 -21.50
N GLU A 296 17.85 5.62 -21.66
CA GLU A 296 18.70 6.38 -22.58
C GLU A 296 20.19 6.30 -22.20
N LEU A 297 20.52 6.47 -20.92
CA LEU A 297 21.90 6.34 -20.41
C LEU A 297 22.46 4.94 -20.64
N LEU A 298 21.70 3.89 -20.32
CA LEU A 298 22.12 2.51 -20.58
C LEU A 298 22.34 2.23 -22.06
N GLY A 299 21.45 2.69 -22.92
CA GLY A 299 21.52 2.51 -24.37
C GLY A 299 22.75 3.19 -24.97
N ASN A 300 23.00 4.43 -24.54
CA ASN A 300 24.16 5.21 -25.00
C ASN A 300 25.47 4.57 -24.55
N GLU A 301 25.61 4.20 -23.27
CA GLU A 301 26.81 3.56 -22.75
C GLU A 301 27.06 2.19 -23.40
N ALA A 302 26.00 1.37 -23.55
CA ALA A 302 26.08 0.07 -24.20
C ALA A 302 26.58 0.21 -25.66
N THR A 303 26.04 1.17 -26.39
CA THR A 303 26.42 1.43 -27.78
C THR A 303 27.90 1.86 -27.88
N GLN A 304 28.29 2.82 -27.05
CA GLN A 304 29.70 3.29 -27.02
C GLN A 304 30.68 2.18 -26.65
N TYR A 305 30.35 1.38 -25.64
CA TYR A 305 31.16 0.23 -25.23
C TYR A 305 31.32 -0.79 -26.34
N LEU A 306 30.22 -1.20 -26.98
CA LEU A 306 30.25 -2.23 -28.03
C LEU A 306 31.03 -1.78 -29.25
N ILE A 307 30.96 -0.52 -29.64
CA ILE A 307 31.68 0.04 -30.77
C ILE A 307 33.18 0.20 -30.44
N LYS A 308 33.51 0.75 -29.26
CA LYS A 308 34.90 0.87 -28.81
C LYS A 308 35.61 -0.49 -28.69
N ALA A 309 34.85 -1.51 -28.24
CA ALA A 309 35.37 -2.88 -28.11
C ALA A 309 35.41 -3.67 -29.43
N GLY A 310 34.97 -3.07 -30.55
CA GLY A 310 34.90 -3.73 -31.86
C GLY A 310 33.90 -4.91 -31.90
N LYS A 311 32.91 -4.92 -30.99
CA LYS A 311 31.92 -5.99 -30.87
C LYS A 311 30.66 -5.74 -31.69
N ALA A 312 30.46 -4.51 -32.19
CA ALA A 312 29.34 -4.11 -33.00
C ALA A 312 29.65 -2.84 -33.84
N ASN A 313 28.78 -2.55 -34.80
CA ASN A 313 28.84 -1.39 -35.68
C ASN A 313 27.52 -0.61 -35.65
N TYR A 314 27.51 0.65 -36.13
CA TYR A 314 26.31 1.44 -36.32
C TYR A 314 25.52 1.00 -37.56
N THR A 315 26.18 0.53 -38.60
CA THR A 315 25.59 0.18 -39.90
C THR A 315 26.26 -1.08 -40.47
N GLY A 316 25.58 -1.78 -41.36
CA GLY A 316 26.06 -3.00 -42.03
C GLY A 316 25.90 -4.27 -41.19
N ASP A 317 26.67 -5.29 -41.57
CA ASP A 317 26.64 -6.57 -40.83
C ASP A 317 27.16 -6.41 -39.41
N GLY A 318 26.40 -6.87 -38.43
CA GLY A 318 26.71 -6.72 -37.00
C GLY A 318 26.25 -5.38 -36.42
N ALA A 319 25.43 -4.61 -37.12
CA ALA A 319 24.86 -3.37 -36.60
C ALA A 319 23.96 -3.59 -35.38
N ILE A 320 24.07 -2.68 -34.41
CA ILE A 320 23.21 -2.64 -33.24
C ILE A 320 21.81 -2.24 -33.74
N LYS A 321 20.82 -3.07 -33.41
CA LYS A 321 19.41 -2.74 -33.64
C LYS A 321 18.88 -1.89 -32.48
N PRO A 322 18.56 -0.60 -32.70
CA PRO A 322 18.19 0.32 -31.61
C PRO A 322 16.90 -0.13 -30.90
N GLU A 323 15.93 -0.66 -31.64
CA GLU A 323 14.68 -1.18 -31.04
C GLU A 323 14.96 -2.38 -30.09
N GLN A 324 15.83 -3.30 -30.50
CA GLN A 324 16.21 -4.43 -29.66
C GLN A 324 16.98 -3.98 -28.43
N LEU A 325 17.95 -3.07 -28.61
CA LEU A 325 18.73 -2.52 -27.52
C LEU A 325 17.83 -1.80 -26.50
N SER A 326 16.88 -0.99 -26.96
CA SER A 326 15.91 -0.32 -26.09
C SER A 326 15.09 -1.31 -25.25
N LEU A 327 14.62 -2.41 -25.85
CA LEU A 327 13.88 -3.45 -25.13
C LEU A 327 14.76 -4.17 -24.09
N GLU A 328 16.03 -4.36 -24.41
CA GLU A 328 16.97 -4.96 -23.45
C GLU A 328 17.28 -4.01 -22.30
N CYS A 329 17.49 -2.70 -22.56
CA CYS A 329 17.66 -1.66 -21.54
C CYS A 329 16.41 -1.54 -20.66
N LEU A 330 15.23 -1.52 -21.25
CA LEU A 330 13.97 -1.53 -20.54
C LEU A 330 13.88 -2.73 -19.60
N ARG A 331 14.23 -3.92 -20.07
CA ARG A 331 14.23 -5.14 -19.24
C ARG A 331 15.25 -5.07 -18.10
N TYR A 332 16.42 -4.50 -18.34
CA TYR A 332 17.43 -4.27 -17.32
C TYR A 332 16.89 -3.34 -16.21
N MET A 333 16.27 -2.25 -16.60
CA MET A 333 15.66 -1.32 -15.64
C MET A 333 14.52 -1.93 -14.85
N TYR A 334 13.74 -2.83 -15.46
CA TYR A 334 12.68 -3.54 -14.74
C TYR A 334 13.23 -4.57 -13.75
N ARG A 335 14.38 -5.19 -14.00
CA ARG A 335 15.06 -6.02 -12.99
C ARG A 335 15.36 -5.19 -11.75
N MET A 336 15.90 -3.99 -11.92
CA MET A 336 16.20 -3.09 -10.80
C MET A 336 14.91 -2.62 -10.10
N LEU A 337 13.90 -2.20 -10.85
CA LEU A 337 12.61 -1.76 -10.31
C LEU A 337 11.92 -2.86 -9.49
N PHE A 338 11.92 -4.08 -10.01
CA PHE A 338 11.36 -5.24 -9.32
C PHE A 338 12.12 -5.53 -8.01
N LEU A 339 13.45 -5.48 -8.03
CA LEU A 339 14.27 -5.71 -6.84
C LEU A 339 14.06 -4.64 -5.78
N PHE A 340 14.04 -3.36 -6.14
CA PHE A 340 13.68 -2.29 -5.23
C PHE A 340 12.29 -2.49 -4.61
N TYR A 341 11.34 -2.96 -5.42
CA TYR A 341 9.98 -3.22 -4.97
C TYR A 341 9.90 -4.36 -3.96
N ILE A 342 10.52 -5.53 -4.24
CA ILE A 342 10.47 -6.69 -3.32
C ILE A 342 11.31 -6.47 -2.06
N GLU A 343 12.45 -5.76 -2.16
CA GLU A 343 13.28 -5.45 -0.99
C GLU A 343 12.64 -4.39 -0.08
N ALA A 344 11.81 -3.51 -0.63
CA ALA A 344 11.03 -2.56 0.17
C ALA A 344 9.79 -3.17 0.84
N ARG A 345 9.47 -4.46 0.55
CA ARG A 345 8.26 -5.15 1.03
C ARG A 345 8.59 -6.51 1.65
N PRO A 346 9.10 -6.50 2.91
CA PRO A 346 9.45 -7.72 3.62
C PRO A 346 8.30 -8.74 3.75
N GLU A 347 7.06 -8.25 3.74
CA GLU A 347 5.85 -9.07 3.83
C GLU A 347 5.65 -10.02 2.64
N LEU A 348 6.26 -9.71 1.48
CA LEU A 348 6.17 -10.58 0.29
C LEU A 348 7.07 -11.81 0.39
N ASP A 349 8.07 -11.82 1.26
CA ASP A 349 9.03 -12.91 1.54
C ASP A 349 9.76 -13.45 0.28
N TYR A 350 9.90 -12.62 -0.76
CA TYR A 350 10.66 -12.98 -1.98
C TYR A 350 12.16 -12.75 -1.84
N ALA A 351 12.59 -11.79 -1.03
CA ALA A 351 13.98 -11.51 -0.74
C ALA A 351 14.32 -11.91 0.70
N PRO A 352 15.49 -12.53 0.96
CA PRO A 352 15.87 -13.02 2.28
C PRO A 352 16.35 -11.89 3.20
N LEU A 353 15.48 -10.92 3.46
CA LEU A 353 15.79 -9.70 4.22
C LEU A 353 16.11 -9.92 5.70
N LYS A 354 15.85 -11.13 6.21
CA LYS A 354 16.24 -11.52 7.58
C LYS A 354 17.72 -11.87 7.70
N SER A 355 18.40 -12.18 6.57
CA SER A 355 19.82 -12.48 6.54
C SER A 355 20.66 -11.22 6.40
N MET A 356 21.56 -11.00 7.35
CA MET A 356 22.52 -9.89 7.29
C MET A 356 23.53 -10.08 6.16
N THR A 357 23.86 -11.33 5.82
CA THR A 357 24.73 -11.65 4.67
C THR A 357 24.10 -11.19 3.36
N TYR A 358 22.81 -11.42 3.16
CA TYR A 358 22.10 -10.91 1.99
C TYR A 358 22.03 -9.39 2.01
N LEU A 359 21.56 -8.81 3.11
CA LEU A 359 21.36 -7.35 3.22
C LEU A 359 22.65 -6.58 2.97
N LYS A 360 23.77 -6.98 3.57
CA LYS A 360 25.02 -6.23 3.44
C LYS A 360 25.85 -6.59 2.20
N GLY A 361 25.67 -7.79 1.65
CA GLY A 361 26.53 -8.29 0.58
C GLY A 361 25.90 -8.33 -0.80
N TYR A 362 24.59 -8.43 -0.90
CA TYR A 362 23.90 -8.72 -2.16
C TYR A 362 22.72 -7.81 -2.46
N SER A 363 22.08 -7.19 -1.45
CA SER A 363 20.86 -6.42 -1.66
C SER A 363 21.08 -5.20 -2.55
N LEU A 364 20.07 -4.86 -3.33
CA LEU A 364 20.07 -3.63 -4.14
C LEU A 364 20.03 -2.38 -3.25
N GLU A 365 19.42 -2.46 -2.07
CA GLU A 365 19.38 -1.36 -1.10
C GLU A 365 20.79 -1.01 -0.59
N THR A 366 21.69 -1.98 -0.41
CA THR A 366 23.09 -1.70 -0.08
C THR A 366 23.82 -0.98 -1.22
N LEU A 367 23.54 -1.35 -2.48
CA LEU A 367 24.09 -0.64 -3.63
C LEU A 367 23.50 0.77 -3.74
N ARG A 368 22.27 0.95 -3.32
CA ARG A 368 21.63 2.26 -3.23
C ARG A 368 22.32 3.20 -2.25
N ASP A 369 22.87 2.69 -1.16
CA ASP A 369 23.65 3.51 -0.22
C ASP A 369 24.93 4.10 -0.85
N LEU A 370 25.40 3.55 -1.96
CA LEU A 370 26.53 4.08 -2.73
C LEU A 370 26.15 5.23 -3.68
N GLU A 371 24.88 5.58 -3.81
CA GLU A 371 24.38 6.59 -4.76
C GLU A 371 25.02 7.98 -4.57
N MET A 372 25.36 8.32 -3.32
CA MET A 372 25.92 9.63 -2.95
C MET A 372 27.43 9.58 -2.68
N VAL A 373 28.07 8.42 -2.86
CA VAL A 373 29.52 8.29 -2.65
C VAL A 373 30.27 8.94 -3.82
N PRO A 374 31.11 9.98 -3.57
CA PRO A 374 31.79 10.65 -4.64
C PRO A 374 32.83 9.74 -5.32
N LEU A 375 32.80 9.67 -6.66
CA LEU A 375 33.81 9.00 -7.47
C LEU A 375 34.89 10.01 -7.85
N TYR A 376 36.02 10.02 -7.13
CA TYR A 376 37.04 11.05 -7.28
C TYR A 376 38.02 10.78 -8.44
N SER A 377 38.44 9.54 -8.62
CA SER A 377 39.42 9.18 -9.65
C SER A 377 38.74 8.61 -10.89
N GLU A 378 39.47 8.70 -12.03
CA GLU A 378 39.03 8.03 -13.26
C GLU A 378 38.97 6.50 -13.09
N ALA A 379 39.78 5.93 -12.19
CA ALA A 379 39.71 4.51 -11.85
C ALA A 379 38.41 4.17 -11.11
N ASP A 380 37.93 5.04 -10.20
CA ASP A 380 36.64 4.83 -9.49
C ASP A 380 35.46 4.91 -10.47
N LYS A 381 35.50 5.91 -11.37
CA LYS A 381 34.45 6.13 -12.38
C LYS A 381 34.34 4.96 -13.35
N ASN A 382 35.49 4.53 -13.88
CA ASN A 382 35.59 3.47 -14.89
C ASN A 382 35.63 2.05 -14.28
N GLY A 383 35.60 1.92 -12.96
CA GLY A 383 35.51 0.64 -12.27
C GLY A 383 34.18 -0.09 -12.57
N HIS A 384 34.09 -1.38 -12.24
CA HIS A 384 32.96 -2.25 -12.60
C HIS A 384 32.25 -2.87 -11.39
N TYR A 385 32.49 -2.38 -10.18
CA TYR A 385 31.94 -2.94 -8.95
C TYR A 385 30.41 -3.03 -8.98
N LEU A 386 29.73 -1.93 -9.39
CA LEU A 386 28.27 -1.91 -9.46
C LEU A 386 27.73 -2.88 -10.52
N HIS A 387 28.42 -2.98 -11.66
CA HIS A 387 28.05 -3.94 -12.71
C HIS A 387 28.15 -5.38 -12.24
N ASP A 388 29.27 -5.75 -11.62
CA ASP A 388 29.51 -7.11 -11.14
C ASP A 388 28.52 -7.49 -10.04
N SER A 389 28.24 -6.57 -9.12
CA SER A 389 27.29 -6.75 -8.03
C SER A 389 25.86 -6.97 -8.53
N LEU A 390 25.39 -6.12 -9.46
CA LEU A 390 24.06 -6.25 -10.06
C LEU A 390 23.93 -7.54 -10.89
N ASN A 391 24.94 -7.90 -11.67
CA ASN A 391 24.92 -9.15 -12.44
C ASN A 391 24.92 -10.40 -11.55
N LEU A 392 25.64 -10.34 -10.43
CA LEU A 392 25.62 -11.42 -9.45
C LEU A 392 24.21 -11.56 -8.84
N LEU A 393 23.60 -10.46 -8.44
CA LEU A 393 22.26 -10.46 -7.89
C LEU A 393 21.22 -10.97 -8.89
N PHE A 394 21.26 -10.53 -10.15
CA PHE A 394 20.36 -11.02 -11.21
C PHE A 394 20.51 -12.53 -11.44
N ARG A 395 21.75 -13.05 -11.41
CA ARG A 395 22.00 -14.49 -11.52
C ARG A 395 21.49 -15.27 -10.32
N LEU A 396 21.62 -14.73 -9.09
CA LEU A 396 21.09 -15.36 -7.89
C LEU A 396 19.57 -15.47 -7.94
N ILE A 397 18.88 -14.43 -8.42
CA ILE A 397 17.41 -14.45 -8.60
C ILE A 397 17.01 -15.45 -9.70
N HIS A 398 17.71 -15.44 -10.83
CA HIS A 398 17.37 -16.34 -11.95
C HIS A 398 17.61 -17.81 -11.63
N ASN A 399 18.75 -18.15 -11.02
CA ASN A 399 19.14 -19.54 -10.75
C ASN A 399 18.62 -20.05 -9.39
N GLY A 400 18.26 -19.16 -8.50
CA GLY A 400 18.09 -19.45 -7.10
C GLY A 400 19.42 -19.74 -6.39
N TYR A 401 19.39 -19.76 -5.07
CA TYR A 401 20.53 -20.13 -4.25
C TYR A 401 20.10 -20.95 -3.04
N LYS A 402 20.75 -22.11 -2.85
CA LYS A 402 20.62 -22.92 -1.65
C LYS A 402 22.02 -23.31 -1.18
N PRO A 403 22.36 -23.14 0.10
CA PRO A 403 23.63 -23.59 0.65
C PRO A 403 23.82 -25.11 0.40
N LYS A 404 25.03 -25.51 -0.01
CA LYS A 404 25.31 -26.93 -0.35
C LYS A 404 25.37 -27.87 0.84
N GLN A 405 25.50 -27.38 2.07
CA GLN A 405 25.44 -28.17 3.31
C GLN A 405 24.79 -27.31 4.41
N ALA A 406 23.88 -27.89 5.18
CA ALA A 406 23.60 -27.44 6.52
C ALA A 406 24.89 -27.69 7.34
N MET A 407 25.80 -26.75 7.38
CA MET A 407 26.89 -26.80 8.32
C MET A 407 26.30 -26.70 9.73
N ASP A 408 26.62 -27.67 10.58
CA ASP A 408 26.27 -27.77 12.01
C ASP A 408 26.88 -26.63 12.85
N THR A 409 26.80 -25.41 12.38
CA THR A 409 27.23 -24.22 13.14
C THR A 409 26.05 -23.27 13.22
N ALA A 410 25.41 -23.27 14.38
CA ALA A 410 24.36 -22.33 14.81
C ALA A 410 24.77 -20.84 14.75
N SER A 411 25.84 -20.50 14.05
CA SER A 411 26.45 -19.16 14.00
C SER A 411 26.67 -18.59 12.60
N LEU A 412 26.33 -19.29 11.50
CA LEU A 412 26.47 -18.76 10.16
C LEU A 412 25.11 -18.28 9.65
N ASP A 413 24.98 -16.97 9.47
CA ASP A 413 23.86 -16.33 8.80
C ASP A 413 23.85 -16.75 7.32
N THR A 414 23.03 -17.74 7.00
CA THR A 414 22.84 -18.27 5.64
C THR A 414 21.51 -17.79 5.09
N PHE A 415 21.44 -17.61 3.77
CA PHE A 415 20.20 -17.27 3.09
C PHE A 415 19.87 -18.25 1.98
N VAL A 416 18.60 -18.29 1.64
CA VAL A 416 18.06 -19.05 0.51
C VAL A 416 17.35 -18.08 -0.41
N ILE A 417 17.59 -18.18 -1.72
CA ILE A 417 16.81 -17.48 -2.74
C ILE A 417 16.09 -18.52 -3.57
N THR A 418 14.78 -18.47 -3.59
CA THR A 418 13.99 -19.32 -4.47
C THR A 418 14.18 -18.86 -5.91
N GLN A 419 14.45 -19.81 -6.81
CA GLN A 419 14.56 -19.53 -8.24
C GLN A 419 13.28 -18.83 -8.72
N LEU A 420 13.45 -17.70 -9.38
CA LEU A 420 12.35 -17.02 -10.06
C LEU A 420 12.34 -17.43 -11.53
N ASP A 421 11.45 -18.35 -11.89
CA ASP A 421 11.23 -18.77 -13.30
C ASP A 421 10.45 -17.68 -14.05
N SER A 422 11.16 -16.62 -14.43
CA SER A 422 10.60 -15.46 -15.13
C SER A 422 11.47 -15.05 -16.30
N HIS A 423 10.83 -14.70 -17.40
CA HIS A 423 11.48 -14.10 -18.56
C HIS A 423 12.22 -12.78 -18.23
N LEU A 424 11.88 -12.14 -17.12
CA LEU A 424 12.50 -10.88 -16.72
C LEU A 424 14.00 -11.05 -16.43
N PHE A 425 14.37 -12.08 -15.66
CA PHE A 425 15.75 -12.35 -15.26
C PHE A 425 16.50 -13.32 -16.18
N ASP A 426 15.84 -13.90 -17.20
CA ASP A 426 16.49 -14.79 -18.16
C ASP A 426 17.59 -14.04 -18.97
N PRO A 427 18.87 -14.43 -18.85
CA PRO A 427 19.96 -13.79 -19.57
C PRO A 427 19.84 -13.90 -21.11
N LYS A 428 19.12 -14.90 -21.61
CA LYS A 428 18.88 -15.06 -23.07
C LYS A 428 18.03 -13.92 -23.64
N ARG A 429 17.34 -13.18 -22.80
CA ARG A 429 16.49 -12.05 -23.20
C ARG A 429 17.22 -10.70 -23.28
N THR A 430 18.49 -10.66 -22.91
CA THR A 430 19.37 -9.49 -22.99
C THR A 430 20.71 -9.81 -23.65
N PRO A 431 20.72 -10.42 -24.87
CA PRO A 431 21.94 -10.92 -25.50
C PRO A 431 22.93 -9.81 -25.87
N THR A 432 22.46 -8.60 -26.16
CA THR A 432 23.30 -7.43 -26.46
C THR A 432 23.94 -6.89 -25.18
N LEU A 433 23.15 -6.67 -24.14
CA LEU A 433 23.65 -6.14 -22.86
C LEU A 433 24.55 -7.11 -22.11
N ASN A 434 24.42 -8.41 -22.30
CA ASN A 434 25.33 -9.41 -21.72
C ASN A 434 26.76 -9.30 -22.24
N LYS A 435 27.00 -8.59 -23.35
CA LYS A 435 28.35 -8.33 -23.91
C LYS A 435 28.94 -7.03 -23.39
N VAL A 436 28.17 -6.22 -22.68
CA VAL A 436 28.55 -4.90 -22.18
C VAL A 436 29.00 -5.01 -20.74
N VAL A 437 30.05 -4.26 -20.40
CA VAL A 437 30.46 -4.02 -19.01
C VAL A 437 30.23 -2.55 -18.72
N PHE A 438 29.26 -2.24 -17.87
CA PHE A 438 28.94 -0.87 -17.50
C PHE A 438 29.94 -0.34 -16.48
N ASN A 439 30.30 0.94 -16.58
CA ASN A 439 31.16 1.59 -15.61
C ASN A 439 30.36 2.05 -14.36
N ASN A 440 31.09 2.31 -13.26
CA ASN A 440 30.49 2.73 -12.00
C ASN A 440 29.78 4.08 -12.12
N GLN A 441 30.31 5.02 -12.89
CA GLN A 441 29.71 6.35 -13.05
C GLN A 441 28.30 6.28 -13.64
N THR A 442 28.13 5.53 -14.72
CA THR A 442 26.84 5.35 -15.38
C THR A 442 25.83 4.63 -14.45
N LEU A 443 26.25 3.51 -13.83
CA LEU A 443 25.35 2.76 -12.96
C LEU A 443 25.00 3.51 -11.66
N GLN A 444 25.96 4.26 -11.09
CA GLN A 444 25.68 5.12 -9.95
C GLN A 444 24.64 6.20 -10.29
N HIS A 445 24.78 6.83 -11.46
CA HIS A 445 23.80 7.83 -11.93
C HIS A 445 22.41 7.20 -12.12
N ILE A 446 22.33 6.01 -12.69
CA ILE A 446 21.08 5.27 -12.83
C ILE A 446 20.45 4.95 -11.47
N ILE A 447 21.27 4.51 -10.50
CA ILE A 447 20.79 4.26 -9.13
C ILE A 447 20.29 5.57 -8.50
N GLN A 448 20.99 6.70 -8.71
CA GLN A 448 20.53 8.03 -8.25
C GLN A 448 19.17 8.42 -8.83
N LEU A 449 18.99 8.23 -10.14
CA LEU A 449 17.71 8.52 -10.81
C LEU A 449 16.57 7.71 -10.23
N MET A 450 16.82 6.43 -9.96
CA MET A 450 15.80 5.55 -9.38
C MET A 450 15.61 5.76 -7.88
N SER A 451 16.60 6.27 -7.17
CA SER A 451 16.56 6.41 -5.71
C SER A 451 16.03 7.75 -5.23
N LEU A 452 16.19 8.82 -6.01
CA LEU A 452 15.93 10.18 -5.59
C LEU A 452 14.76 10.81 -6.34
N SER A 453 13.85 11.45 -5.60
CA SER A 453 12.75 12.22 -6.19
C SER A 453 13.28 13.38 -7.04
N ARG A 454 12.51 13.77 -8.06
CA ARG A 454 12.80 14.96 -8.87
C ARG A 454 12.78 16.22 -8.00
N THR A 455 13.67 17.17 -8.28
CA THR A 455 13.65 18.49 -7.67
C THR A 455 12.44 19.26 -8.19
N LYS A 456 11.42 19.48 -7.35
CA LYS A 456 10.35 20.40 -7.68
C LYS A 456 10.92 21.82 -7.75
N SER A 457 10.60 22.56 -8.83
CA SER A 457 10.99 23.96 -9.05
C SER A 457 10.57 24.81 -7.84
N GLY A 458 11.54 25.27 -7.05
CA GLY A 458 11.32 26.13 -5.89
C GLY A 458 12.44 26.04 -4.87
N LYS A 459 12.73 27.13 -4.19
CA LYS A 459 13.83 27.36 -3.25
C LYS A 459 14.24 26.12 -2.42
N ARG A 460 15.49 25.65 -2.59
CA ARG A 460 16.23 24.70 -1.70
C ARG A 460 15.51 23.38 -1.36
N SER A 461 14.79 22.78 -2.28
CA SER A 461 14.25 21.44 -2.09
C SER A 461 15.40 20.42 -2.15
N ARG A 462 15.68 19.74 -1.03
CA ARG A 462 16.56 18.56 -1.02
C ARG A 462 15.82 17.42 -1.70
N ARG A 463 16.51 16.68 -2.59
CA ARG A 463 15.98 15.42 -3.13
C ARG A 463 15.80 14.43 -1.99
N GLY A 464 14.59 13.92 -1.84
CA GLY A 464 14.30 12.83 -0.89
C GLY A 464 14.48 11.47 -1.56
N ARG A 465 14.79 10.44 -0.77
CA ARG A 465 14.77 9.05 -1.28
C ARG A 465 13.35 8.64 -1.63
N ILE A 466 13.17 8.04 -2.80
CA ILE A 466 11.92 7.40 -3.22
C ILE A 466 11.71 6.16 -2.36
N SER A 467 10.54 6.03 -1.75
CA SER A 467 10.15 4.82 -1.05
C SER A 467 9.35 3.89 -1.98
N TYR A 468 9.93 2.77 -2.33
CA TYR A 468 9.28 1.76 -3.16
C TYR A 468 8.14 1.02 -2.44
N ALA A 469 8.11 1.07 -1.12
CA ALA A 469 6.98 0.58 -0.33
C ALA A 469 5.68 1.34 -0.59
N GLN A 470 5.76 2.57 -1.15
CA GLN A 470 4.59 3.38 -1.54
C GLN A 470 3.88 2.87 -2.80
N LEU A 471 4.61 2.14 -3.65
CA LEU A 471 4.06 1.66 -4.90
C LEU A 471 3.18 0.43 -4.65
N GLY A 472 1.90 0.52 -4.96
CA GLY A 472 1.06 -0.67 -5.11
C GLY A 472 1.38 -1.40 -6.42
N ILE A 473 0.90 -2.63 -6.55
CA ILE A 473 1.13 -3.45 -7.77
C ILE A 473 0.56 -2.79 -9.03
N ASN A 474 -0.54 -2.05 -8.88
CA ASN A 474 -1.18 -1.31 -9.98
C ASN A 474 -0.32 -0.14 -10.46
N GLN A 475 0.32 0.60 -9.53
CA GLN A 475 1.23 1.70 -9.87
C GLN A 475 2.50 1.17 -10.55
N LEU A 476 3.03 0.04 -10.07
CA LEU A 476 4.15 -0.64 -10.71
C LEU A 476 3.79 -1.06 -12.14
N GLY A 477 2.59 -1.61 -12.35
CA GLY A 477 2.04 -1.95 -13.67
C GLY A 477 1.92 -0.72 -14.57
N ALA A 478 1.40 0.40 -14.08
CA ALA A 478 1.25 1.64 -14.84
C ALA A 478 2.60 2.26 -15.25
N VAL A 479 3.62 2.16 -14.39
CA VAL A 479 5.00 2.54 -14.75
C VAL A 479 5.53 1.66 -15.87
N TYR A 480 5.27 0.35 -15.80
CA TYR A 480 5.66 -0.61 -16.83
C TYR A 480 5.00 -0.30 -18.19
N GLU A 481 3.68 -0.17 -18.21
CA GLU A 481 2.91 0.08 -19.44
C GLU A 481 3.30 1.38 -20.13
N ALA A 482 3.52 2.45 -19.35
CA ALA A 482 3.91 3.74 -19.89
C ALA A 482 5.24 3.67 -20.68
N LEU A 483 6.15 2.80 -20.27
CA LEU A 483 7.47 2.68 -20.89
C LEU A 483 7.52 1.70 -22.07
N LEU A 484 6.56 0.80 -22.19
CA LEU A 484 6.47 -0.11 -23.33
C LEU A 484 6.16 0.60 -24.66
N SER A 485 5.59 1.80 -24.60
CA SER A 485 5.28 2.60 -25.79
C SER A 485 6.50 3.31 -26.38
N TYR A 486 7.60 3.44 -25.64
CA TYR A 486 8.81 4.11 -26.12
C TYR A 486 9.62 3.21 -27.05
N ARG A 487 10.08 3.79 -28.15
CA ARG A 487 11.00 3.15 -29.10
C ARG A 487 12.26 3.97 -29.20
N GLY A 488 13.40 3.31 -29.00
CA GLY A 488 14.72 3.95 -29.20
C GLY A 488 15.10 3.96 -30.68
N PHE A 489 15.76 5.02 -31.08
CA PHE A 489 16.42 5.14 -32.38
C PHE A 489 17.77 5.85 -32.21
N PHE A 490 18.67 5.68 -33.18
CA PHE A 490 19.94 6.42 -33.19
C PHE A 490 19.73 7.73 -33.93
N ALA A 491 19.99 8.83 -33.25
CA ALA A 491 20.07 10.14 -33.88
C ALA A 491 21.39 10.27 -34.65
N HIS A 492 21.32 10.62 -35.93
CA HIS A 492 22.49 10.84 -36.77
C HIS A 492 22.99 12.29 -36.73
N GLN A 493 22.18 13.17 -36.17
CA GLN A 493 22.44 14.61 -36.00
C GLN A 493 21.61 15.11 -34.81
N ASP A 494 21.88 16.34 -34.40
CA ASP A 494 21.08 16.98 -33.35
C ASP A 494 19.62 17.10 -33.80
N LEU A 495 18.71 16.70 -32.91
CA LEU A 495 17.27 16.74 -33.09
C LEU A 495 16.64 17.67 -32.09
N TYR A 496 15.65 18.40 -32.54
CA TYR A 496 14.91 19.37 -31.74
C TYR A 496 13.45 18.90 -31.58
N GLU A 497 12.95 18.97 -30.36
CA GLU A 497 11.58 18.57 -30.07
C GLU A 497 10.60 19.69 -30.41
N VAL A 498 9.53 19.33 -31.09
CA VAL A 498 8.44 20.21 -31.48
C VAL A 498 7.10 19.66 -31.01
N LYS A 499 6.12 20.53 -30.87
CA LYS A 499 4.76 20.23 -30.41
C LYS A 499 3.73 20.87 -31.32
N LYS A 500 2.48 20.43 -31.23
CA LYS A 500 1.37 21.14 -31.87
C LYS A 500 1.11 22.47 -31.17
N LYS A 501 0.67 23.45 -31.93
CA LYS A 501 0.31 24.77 -31.41
C LYS A 501 -0.77 24.67 -30.32
N GLY A 502 -0.48 25.25 -29.15
CA GLY A 502 -1.36 25.25 -27.99
C GLY A 502 -1.27 23.99 -27.10
N GLU A 503 -0.49 22.99 -27.47
CA GLU A 503 -0.19 21.85 -26.59
C GLU A 503 0.97 22.17 -25.65
N THR A 504 0.86 21.69 -24.43
CA THR A 504 1.96 21.64 -23.45
C THR A 504 2.30 20.18 -23.17
N PRO A 505 3.05 19.53 -24.06
CA PRO A 505 3.39 18.13 -23.88
C PRO A 505 4.21 17.96 -22.61
N THR A 506 3.93 16.90 -21.89
CA THR A 506 4.79 16.43 -20.80
C THR A 506 5.95 15.64 -21.40
N GLU A 507 7.08 15.57 -20.70
CA GLU A 507 8.25 14.76 -21.14
C GLU A 507 7.90 13.26 -21.32
N LEU A 508 6.74 12.81 -20.84
CA LEU A 508 6.27 11.43 -20.96
C LEU A 508 5.35 11.21 -22.18
N GLU A 509 4.97 12.26 -22.89
CA GLU A 509 4.19 12.15 -24.12
C GLU A 509 5.10 11.92 -25.32
N THR A 510 4.53 11.44 -26.42
CA THR A 510 5.28 11.17 -27.63
C THR A 510 5.77 12.50 -28.22
N GLY A 511 7.09 12.75 -28.13
CA GLY A 511 7.73 13.90 -28.74
C GLY A 511 7.86 13.72 -30.24
N TYR A 512 7.74 14.82 -30.99
CA TYR A 512 8.06 14.89 -32.41
C TYR A 512 9.43 15.56 -32.55
N PHE A 513 10.36 14.86 -33.15
CA PHE A 513 11.74 15.33 -33.30
C PHE A 513 12.02 15.70 -34.75
N VAL A 514 12.59 16.88 -34.96
CA VAL A 514 12.96 17.43 -36.27
C VAL A 514 14.43 17.86 -36.31
N THR A 515 14.98 17.95 -37.49
CA THR A 515 16.32 18.45 -37.70
C THR A 515 16.40 19.97 -37.52
N ALA A 516 17.59 20.54 -37.35
CA ALA A 516 17.80 21.98 -37.18
C ALA A 516 17.17 22.79 -38.33
N ASP A 517 17.31 22.35 -39.57
CA ASP A 517 16.75 23.04 -40.76
C ASP A 517 15.22 23.04 -40.75
N GLN A 518 14.62 22.00 -40.25
CA GLN A 518 13.15 21.89 -40.10
C GLN A 518 12.65 22.68 -38.90
N PHE A 519 13.43 22.74 -37.83
CA PHE A 519 13.09 23.44 -36.59
C PHE A 519 12.86 24.93 -36.77
N GLU A 520 13.63 25.55 -37.71
CA GLU A 520 13.46 26.97 -38.04
C GLU A 520 12.09 27.29 -38.68
N GLN A 521 11.41 26.29 -39.24
CA GLN A 521 10.08 26.44 -39.84
C GLN A 521 8.96 26.46 -38.83
N TYR A 522 9.21 26.05 -37.57
CA TYR A 522 8.22 26.02 -36.48
C TYR A 522 8.22 27.34 -35.72
N SER A 523 7.04 27.81 -35.37
CA SER A 523 6.84 29.01 -34.56
C SER A 523 7.34 28.78 -33.12
N GLU A 524 7.62 29.87 -32.39
CA GLU A 524 8.05 29.77 -30.99
C GLU A 524 7.09 28.98 -30.10
N ASP A 525 5.77 29.07 -30.36
CA ASP A 525 4.74 28.32 -29.62
C ASP A 525 4.76 26.82 -29.90
N GLU A 526 5.36 26.40 -31.00
CA GLU A 526 5.47 24.98 -31.41
C GLU A 526 6.83 24.37 -31.02
N ARG A 527 7.75 25.16 -30.49
CA ARG A 527 9.06 24.69 -30.00
C ARG A 527 8.94 24.27 -28.55
N VAL A 528 9.51 23.11 -28.19
CA VAL A 528 9.58 22.66 -26.81
C VAL A 528 10.82 23.26 -26.16
N THR A 529 10.63 24.00 -25.07
CA THR A 529 11.73 24.64 -24.35
C THR A 529 11.84 24.07 -22.95
N TYR A 530 13.04 23.73 -22.53
CA TYR A 530 13.35 23.27 -21.19
C TYR A 530 14.13 24.36 -20.42
N THR A 531 13.76 24.52 -19.17
CA THR A 531 14.50 25.42 -18.28
C THR A 531 15.56 24.61 -17.53
N VAL A 532 16.83 24.94 -17.75
CA VAL A 532 17.97 24.34 -17.07
C VAL A 532 18.57 25.36 -16.11
N TYR A 533 18.97 24.95 -14.93
CA TYR A 533 19.71 25.77 -13.97
C TYR A 533 21.18 25.35 -13.96
N GLU A 534 22.04 26.12 -14.56
CA GLU A 534 23.50 25.95 -14.51
C GLU A 534 24.13 27.04 -13.64
N GLY A 535 24.84 26.63 -12.58
CA GLY A 535 25.54 27.57 -11.70
C GLY A 535 24.69 28.58 -10.95
N GLY A 536 23.35 28.32 -10.85
CA GLY A 536 22.38 29.24 -10.23
C GLY A 536 21.72 30.21 -11.21
N GLU A 537 22.08 30.20 -12.47
CA GLU A 537 21.43 30.99 -13.54
C GLU A 537 20.41 30.13 -14.31
N LYS A 538 19.28 30.76 -14.64
CA LYS A 538 18.21 30.13 -15.43
C LYS A 538 18.56 30.25 -16.90
N LYS A 539 18.79 29.10 -17.60
CA LYS A 539 18.92 29.01 -19.05
C LYS A 539 17.70 28.29 -19.64
N THR A 540 17.19 28.80 -20.75
CA THR A 540 16.06 28.23 -21.49
C THR A 540 16.51 27.71 -22.81
#